data_2d0feabd49d700fb7eb34eb267c3aac3
#
_entry.id   2d0feabd49d700fb7eb34eb267c3aac3
#
_cell.length_a   1.000
_cell.length_b   1.000
_cell.length_c   1.000
_cell.angle_alpha   90.00
_cell.angle_beta   90.00
_cell.angle_gamma   90.00
#
_symmetry.space_group_name_H-M   'P 1'
#
loop_
_entity.id
_entity.type
_entity.pdbx_description
1 polymer ?
#
loop_
_entity_poly.entity_id
_entity_poly.type
_entity_poly.pdbx_seq_one_letter_code
_entity_poly.pdbx_strand_id
1 'polypeptide(L)'
;MKDKILFWIHGNFYNFFLSKYIHENHDCEIYGIFDVTSKPKKFFETQTLTNFSKIWFFHDHIKKSVVEHDIQYLKNFAMQKCV
;
A
#
# COMPACT_ATOMS: atom_id res chain seq x y z
N MET A 1 8.01 -9.64 19.60
CA MET A 1 8.22 -8.81 18.40
C MET A 1 6.96 -8.86 17.54
N LYS A 2 6.48 -7.71 17.11
CA LYS A 2 5.28 -7.66 16.27
C LYS A 2 5.58 -8.11 14.85
N ASP A 3 4.65 -8.80 14.24
CA ASP A 3 4.73 -9.11 12.81
C ASP A 3 4.59 -7.84 12.00
N LYS A 4 5.27 -7.81 10.88
CA LYS A 4 5.19 -6.69 9.93
C LYS A 4 4.54 -7.17 8.64
N ILE A 5 3.49 -6.50 8.21
CA ILE A 5 2.73 -6.90 7.03
C ILE A 5 2.70 -5.71 6.08
N LEU A 6 3.05 -5.96 4.82
CA LEU A 6 3.02 -4.96 3.77
C LEU A 6 1.82 -5.20 2.87
N PHE A 7 1.02 -4.17 2.68
CA PHE A 7 -0.15 -4.20 1.80
C PHE A 7 0.11 -3.37 0.55
N TRP A 8 -0.23 -3.94 -0.59
CA TRP A 8 -0.26 -3.20 -1.85
C TRP A 8 -1.70 -2.80 -2.13
N ILE A 9 -1.97 -1.51 -2.18
CA ILE A 9 -3.33 -0.98 -2.25
C ILE A 9 -3.52 -0.27 -3.58
N HIS A 10 -4.44 -0.79 -4.38
CA HIS A 10 -4.86 -0.22 -5.65
C HIS A 10 -6.04 0.74 -5.46
N GLY A 11 -6.63 1.16 -6.56
CA GLY A 11 -7.74 2.08 -6.57
C GLY A 11 -9.03 1.58 -5.94
N ASN A 12 -9.20 0.27 -5.73
CA ASN A 12 -10.34 -0.23 -4.98
C ASN A 12 -9.97 -0.30 -3.49
N PHE A 13 -10.99 -0.42 -2.64
CA PHE A 13 -10.79 -0.36 -1.19
C PHE A 13 -10.64 -1.72 -0.52
N TYR A 14 -10.62 -2.79 -1.28
CA TYR A 14 -10.61 -4.13 -0.68
C TYR A 14 -9.40 -4.35 0.22
N ASN A 15 -8.19 -4.15 -0.30
CA ASN A 15 -6.99 -4.37 0.49
C ASN A 15 -6.85 -3.35 1.61
N PHE A 16 -7.37 -2.14 1.42
CA PHE A 16 -7.37 -1.14 2.48
C PHE A 16 -8.21 -1.60 3.67
N PHE A 17 -9.44 -2.05 3.45
CA PHE A 17 -10.28 -2.54 4.53
C PHE A 17 -9.79 -3.86 5.11
N LEU A 18 -9.15 -4.70 4.29
CA LEU A 18 -8.51 -5.90 4.79
C LEU A 18 -7.37 -5.54 5.74
N SER A 19 -6.57 -4.52 5.41
CA SER A 19 -5.50 -4.07 6.30
C SER A 19 -6.04 -3.56 7.62
N LYS A 20 -7.15 -2.83 7.57
CA LYS A 20 -7.81 -2.34 8.77
C LYS A 20 -8.27 -3.50 9.64
N TYR A 21 -8.92 -4.49 9.05
CA TYR A 21 -9.39 -5.66 9.79
C TYR A 21 -8.23 -6.42 10.44
N ILE A 22 -7.17 -6.66 9.69
CA ILE A 22 -6.02 -7.40 10.21
C ILE A 22 -5.36 -6.62 11.34
N HIS A 23 -5.20 -5.32 11.17
CA HIS A 23 -4.56 -4.48 12.19
C HIS A 23 -5.38 -4.44 13.49
N GLU A 24 -6.70 -4.43 13.38
CA GLU A 24 -7.58 -4.41 14.55
C GLU A 24 -7.63 -5.75 15.29
N ASN A 25 -7.42 -6.86 14.60
CA ASN A 25 -7.61 -8.20 15.16
C ASN A 25 -6.30 -8.93 15.43
N HIS A 26 -5.17 -8.39 15.06
CA HIS A 26 -3.87 -9.01 15.26
C HIS A 26 -2.85 -7.98 15.75
N ASP A 27 -1.95 -8.40 16.60
CA ASP A 27 -0.88 -7.53 17.08
C ASP A 27 0.24 -7.49 16.04
N CYS A 28 0.12 -6.57 15.12
CA CYS A 28 1.07 -6.43 14.00
C CYS A 28 1.25 -4.97 13.62
N GLU A 29 2.38 -4.69 12.97
CA GLU A 29 2.61 -3.42 12.32
C GLU A 29 2.25 -3.55 10.85
N ILE A 30 1.51 -2.60 10.32
CA ILE A 30 1.13 -2.64 8.92
C ILE A 30 1.79 -1.49 8.16
N TYR A 31 2.16 -1.80 6.93
CA TYR A 31 2.79 -0.85 6.02
C TYR A 31 2.00 -0.88 4.71
N GLY A 32 1.92 0.25 4.05
CA GLY A 32 1.14 0.34 2.83
C GLY A 32 1.90 0.96 1.68
N ILE A 33 1.83 0.34 0.50
CA ILE A 33 2.21 0.96 -0.75
C ILE A 33 0.93 1.22 -1.52
N PHE A 34 0.65 2.49 -1.78
CA PHE A 34 -0.58 2.91 -2.43
C PHE A 34 -0.31 3.22 -3.89
N ASP A 35 -0.86 2.38 -4.77
CA ASP A 35 -0.79 2.56 -6.22
C ASP A 35 -2.04 3.32 -6.68
N VAL A 36 -2.13 4.58 -6.27
CA VAL A 36 -3.28 5.43 -6.52
C VAL A 36 -2.82 6.85 -6.85
N THR A 37 -3.66 7.58 -7.58
CA THR A 37 -3.44 8.97 -7.91
C THR A 37 -4.72 9.77 -7.73
N SER A 38 -4.64 11.10 -7.84
CA SER A 38 -5.80 12.00 -7.81
C SER A 38 -6.60 11.88 -6.50
N LYS A 39 -7.93 11.77 -6.60
CA LYS A 39 -8.81 11.75 -5.43
C LYS A 39 -8.54 10.60 -4.47
N PRO A 40 -8.33 9.36 -4.93
CA PRO A 40 -7.97 8.28 -4.01
C PRO A 40 -6.68 8.54 -3.24
N LYS A 41 -5.68 9.13 -3.89
CA LYS A 41 -4.44 9.48 -3.19
C LYS A 41 -4.71 10.42 -2.04
N LYS A 42 -5.50 11.47 -2.27
CA LYS A 42 -5.82 12.44 -1.24
C LYS A 42 -6.56 11.78 -0.08
N PHE A 43 -7.50 10.89 -0.38
CA PHE A 43 -8.21 10.15 0.67
C PHE A 43 -7.24 9.36 1.55
N PHE A 44 -6.32 8.61 0.94
CA PHE A 44 -5.39 7.79 1.71
C PHE A 44 -4.37 8.63 2.48
N GLU A 45 -4.01 9.80 1.98
CA GLU A 45 -3.11 10.70 2.71
C GLU A 45 -3.74 11.23 4.00
N THR A 46 -5.05 11.44 4.01
CA THR A 46 -5.75 12.11 5.10
C THR A 46 -6.60 11.19 5.97
N GLN A 47 -6.71 9.91 5.60
CA GLN A 47 -7.58 8.98 6.31
C GLN A 47 -7.07 8.70 7.73
N THR A 48 -7.99 8.42 8.61
CA THR A 48 -7.72 8.05 10.00
C THR A 48 -8.37 6.73 10.39
N LEU A 49 -8.88 5.99 9.41
CA LEU A 49 -9.61 4.74 9.66
C LEU A 49 -8.69 3.60 10.07
N THR A 50 -7.47 3.59 9.59
CA THR A 50 -6.47 2.59 9.98
C THR A 50 -5.11 3.26 10.12
N ASN A 51 -4.28 2.70 10.98
CA ASN A 51 -3.01 3.32 11.35
C ASN A 51 -1.85 2.52 10.79
N PHE A 52 -1.37 2.93 9.62
CA PHE A 52 -0.18 2.36 9.04
C PHE A 52 1.06 2.92 9.74
N SER A 53 2.04 2.06 10.01
CA SER A 53 3.32 2.49 10.57
C SER A 53 4.08 3.37 9.59
N LYS A 54 3.97 3.06 8.30
CA LYS A 54 4.51 3.89 7.24
C LYS A 54 3.74 3.62 5.95
N ILE A 55 3.58 4.65 5.12
CA ILE A 55 2.95 4.52 3.82
C ILE A 55 3.86 5.11 2.75
N TRP A 56 3.76 4.56 1.55
CA TRP A 56 4.43 5.08 0.36
C TRP A 56 3.38 5.19 -0.74
N PHE A 57 3.47 6.27 -1.51
CA PHE A 57 2.67 6.40 -2.73
C PHE A 57 3.58 6.01 -3.89
N PHE A 58 3.22 4.92 -4.54
CA PHE A 58 4.06 4.30 -5.57
C PHE A 58 4.50 5.31 -6.63
N HIS A 59 3.55 6.14 -7.11
CA HIS A 59 3.85 7.11 -8.17
C HIS A 59 4.77 8.24 -7.73
N ASP A 60 4.83 8.54 -6.44
CA ASP A 60 5.74 9.57 -5.92
C ASP A 60 7.19 9.09 -5.92
N HIS A 61 7.40 7.78 -5.88
CA HIS A 61 8.74 7.19 -5.82
C HIS A 61 9.24 6.68 -7.16
N ILE A 62 8.40 6.76 -8.20
CA ILE A 62 8.78 6.37 -9.56
C ILE A 62 9.37 7.59 -10.26
N LYS A 63 10.61 7.48 -10.68
CA LYS A 63 11.26 8.53 -11.45
C LYS A 63 11.06 8.27 -12.94
N LYS A 64 11.11 9.34 -13.74
CA LYS A 64 10.93 9.23 -15.19
C LYS A 64 11.97 8.33 -15.86
N SER A 65 13.11 8.14 -15.22
CA SER A 65 14.16 7.26 -15.75
C SER A 65 13.86 5.78 -15.58
N VAL A 66 12.86 5.41 -14.77
CA VAL A 66 12.48 4.01 -14.60
C VAL A 66 11.67 3.58 -15.81
N VAL A 67 12.12 2.49 -16.47
CA VAL A 67 11.43 1.99 -17.64
C VAL A 67 10.16 1.23 -17.26
N GLU A 68 9.19 1.23 -18.18
CA GLU A 68 7.86 0.71 -17.89
C GLU A 68 7.87 -0.77 -17.50
N HIS A 69 8.69 -1.58 -18.15
CA HIS A 69 8.71 -3.01 -17.82
C HIS A 69 9.25 -3.27 -16.42
N ASP A 70 10.13 -2.41 -15.91
CA ASP A 70 10.62 -2.52 -14.53
C ASP A 70 9.52 -2.19 -13.55
N ILE A 71 8.70 -1.19 -13.87
CA ILE A 71 7.54 -0.84 -13.05
C ILE A 71 6.57 -2.02 -12.98
N GLN A 72 6.30 -2.64 -14.12
CA GLN A 72 5.39 -3.77 -14.20
C GLN A 72 5.94 -4.98 -13.41
N TYR A 73 7.23 -5.21 -13.50
CA TYR A 73 7.88 -6.27 -12.73
C TYR A 73 7.72 -6.04 -11.24
N LEU A 74 7.96 -4.81 -10.78
CA LEU A 74 7.84 -4.48 -9.37
C LEU A 74 6.39 -4.64 -8.87
N LYS A 75 5.41 -4.24 -9.67
CA LYS A 75 4.01 -4.43 -9.32
C LYS A 75 3.67 -5.91 -9.17
N ASN A 76 4.07 -6.72 -10.14
CA ASN A 76 3.78 -8.15 -10.11
C ASN A 76 4.46 -8.83 -8.93
N PHE A 77 5.70 -8.46 -8.65
CA PHE A 77 6.42 -8.99 -7.50
C PHE A 77 5.71 -8.65 -6.18
N ALA A 78 5.33 -7.38 -6.01
CA ALA A 78 4.65 -6.93 -4.81
C ALA A 78 3.31 -7.64 -4.62
N MET A 79 2.56 -7.83 -5.69
CA MET A 79 1.27 -8.51 -5.63
C MET A 79 1.39 -9.98 -5.24
N GLN A 80 2.52 -10.60 -5.51
CA GLN A 80 2.78 -11.99 -5.12
C GLN A 80 3.19 -12.11 -3.65
N LYS A 81 3.78 -11.06 -3.07
CA LYS A 81 4.35 -11.08 -1.72
C LYS A 81 3.52 -10.35 -0.69
N CYS A 82 2.54 -9.55 -1.11
CA CYS A 82 1.73 -8.71 -0.24
C CYS A 82 0.28 -9.17 -0.26
N VAL A 83 -0.39 -8.87 0.81
CA VAL A 83 -1.83 -9.15 0.93
C VAL A 83 -2.66 -8.01 0.36
#